data_d00e3761b2b6788a2ac4b51160b40cd5
#
_entry.id   d00e3761b2b6788a2ac4b51160b40cd5
#
_cell.length_a   1.000
_cell.length_b   1.000
_cell.length_c   1.000
_cell.angle_alpha   90.00
_cell.angle_beta   90.00
_cell.angle_gamma   90.00
#
_symmetry.space_group_name_H-M   'P 1'
#
loop_
_entity.id
_entity.type
_entity.pdbx_description
1 polymer ?
#
loop_
_entity_poly.entity_id
_entity_poly.type
_entity_poly.pdbx_seq_one_letter_code
_entity_poly.pdbx_strand_id
1 'polypeptide(L)'
;MKKVVVALLTFLMIVGVAGCAGQGGTGKAAEKDNAKVKVGIIQIVEHPALDAARKGFLDELAQKGYKEGENLEVDYQNAQNDQSNLQTIARQLAQEKCDLILAIATPSAVAMANETSEIPILVTAVTDPVSAKLIKSNNKPGTNVTGTTDMNPVKEQLKLIKDIVPNAKRVGIIYNSSEVNSQVQVKIADEAAPELDLKLTKVTVTASSEVMQAAQSLAGRVDAIYLPTDNMVISSMASVVKVAEDNKIPVISGESESVASGALATVGIDYYKLGQTTGD
;
A
#
# COMPACT_ATOMS: atom_id res chain seq x y z
N MET A 1 -50.04 -61.67 9.37
CA MET A 1 -51.41 -61.61 9.92
C MET A 1 -51.84 -60.14 9.91
N LYS A 2 -52.88 -59.89 9.03
CA LYS A 2 -54.05 -59.01 9.22
C LYS A 2 -53.72 -57.52 9.51
N LYS A 3 -54.28 -56.47 8.87
CA LYS A 3 -55.40 -56.24 7.90
C LYS A 3 -55.26 -54.74 7.58
N VAL A 4 -55.17 -54.24 6.39
CA VAL A 4 -56.19 -53.69 5.49
C VAL A 4 -57.33 -52.94 6.24
N VAL A 5 -57.44 -51.62 6.01
CA VAL A 5 -58.71 -50.96 5.70
C VAL A 5 -58.46 -49.71 4.85
N VAL A 6 -59.11 -49.70 3.75
CA VAL A 6 -59.36 -48.67 2.74
C VAL A 6 -60.59 -47.86 3.22
N ALA A 7 -60.60 -46.56 3.01
CA ALA A 7 -61.84 -45.80 2.88
C ALA A 7 -61.64 -44.62 1.91
N LEU A 8 -62.32 -44.75 0.84
CA LEU A 8 -62.69 -43.86 -0.26
C LEU A 8 -63.84 -42.95 0.20
N LEU A 9 -64.01 -41.83 -0.45
CA LEU A 9 -65.26 -41.12 -0.85
C LEU A 9 -65.04 -39.60 -0.74
N THR A 10 -65.11 -38.89 -1.75
CA THR A 10 -65.95 -38.40 -2.87
C THR A 10 -66.16 -36.90 -2.75
N PHE A 11 -65.78 -36.22 -3.81
CA PHE A 11 -66.54 -35.37 -4.69
C PHE A 11 -67.38 -34.21 -4.08
N LEU A 12 -66.98 -32.95 -4.40
CA LEU A 12 -67.97 -31.99 -4.88
C LEU A 12 -67.30 -30.89 -5.74
N MET A 13 -67.66 -30.86 -7.04
CA MET A 13 -67.46 -29.70 -7.92
C MET A 13 -68.41 -28.59 -7.55
N ILE A 14 -67.98 -27.36 -7.48
CA ILE A 14 -68.81 -26.19 -7.72
C ILE A 14 -68.07 -25.29 -8.71
N VAL A 15 -68.65 -25.16 -9.91
CA VAL A 15 -68.35 -24.20 -10.95
C VAL A 15 -69.00 -22.87 -10.55
N GLY A 16 -68.21 -21.80 -10.53
CA GLY A 16 -68.73 -20.44 -10.35
C GLY A 16 -67.94 -19.48 -11.27
N VAL A 17 -68.67 -18.91 -12.22
CA VAL A 17 -68.26 -18.12 -13.36
C VAL A 17 -68.03 -16.67 -13.01
N ALA A 18 -66.99 -16.11 -13.65
CA ALA A 18 -66.80 -14.74 -14.12
C ALA A 18 -66.73 -13.54 -13.11
N GLY A 19 -65.62 -12.85 -13.20
CA GLY A 19 -65.43 -11.46 -12.75
C GLY A 19 -64.09 -10.91 -13.24
N CYS A 20 -64.06 -10.33 -14.44
CA CYS A 20 -62.93 -9.50 -14.89
C CYS A 20 -62.83 -8.23 -14.03
N ALA A 21 -61.70 -7.90 -13.54
CA ALA A 21 -61.10 -6.56 -13.63
C ALA A 21 -59.93 -6.42 -12.62
N GLY A 22 -58.82 -5.81 -13.02
CA GLY A 22 -57.83 -5.26 -12.13
C GLY A 22 -56.42 -5.82 -12.33
N GLN A 23 -55.83 -5.42 -13.39
CA GLN A 23 -54.41 -5.44 -13.65
C GLN A 23 -53.69 -4.66 -12.51
N GLY A 24 -53.08 -5.35 -11.62
CA GLY A 24 -52.15 -4.79 -10.62
C GLY A 24 -50.94 -5.69 -10.61
N GLY A 25 -50.10 -5.55 -11.62
CA GLY A 25 -48.78 -6.15 -11.64
C GLY A 25 -47.92 -5.50 -10.55
N THR A 26 -47.96 -6.03 -9.37
CA THR A 26 -46.84 -5.79 -8.41
C THR A 26 -45.64 -6.51 -8.98
N GLY A 27 -44.91 -5.78 -9.83
CA GLY A 27 -43.54 -6.13 -10.11
C GLY A 27 -42.79 -6.23 -8.75
N LYS A 28 -42.51 -7.46 -8.32
CA LYS A 28 -41.44 -7.68 -7.37
C LYS A 28 -40.24 -7.01 -8.02
N ALA A 29 -39.88 -5.80 -7.53
CA ALA A 29 -38.55 -5.29 -7.69
C ALA A 29 -37.65 -6.43 -7.21
N ALA A 30 -36.82 -6.95 -8.08
CA ALA A 30 -35.74 -7.84 -7.66
C ALA A 30 -34.98 -7.05 -6.59
N GLU A 31 -35.05 -7.52 -5.34
CA GLU A 31 -34.07 -7.13 -4.35
C GLU A 31 -32.73 -7.40 -5.01
N LYS A 32 -32.05 -6.33 -5.44
CA LYS A 32 -30.62 -6.39 -5.75
C LYS A 32 -30.01 -6.92 -4.45
N ASP A 33 -29.50 -8.14 -4.54
CA ASP A 33 -28.62 -8.70 -3.55
C ASP A 33 -27.54 -7.65 -3.25
N ASN A 34 -27.65 -6.97 -2.12
CA ASN A 34 -26.74 -5.90 -1.72
C ASN A 34 -25.47 -6.55 -1.15
N ALA A 35 -24.86 -7.46 -1.90
CA ALA A 35 -23.57 -8.00 -1.57
C ALA A 35 -22.58 -6.83 -1.48
N LYS A 36 -22.00 -6.64 -0.31
CA LYS A 36 -20.96 -5.63 -0.10
C LYS A 36 -19.73 -6.02 -0.90
N VAL A 37 -19.09 -5.04 -1.52
CA VAL A 37 -17.74 -5.23 -2.10
C VAL A 37 -16.76 -5.39 -0.94
N LYS A 38 -15.98 -6.47 -0.93
CA LYS A 38 -14.98 -6.73 0.10
C LYS A 38 -13.59 -6.36 -0.40
N VAL A 39 -12.95 -5.37 0.24
CA VAL A 39 -11.58 -4.92 -0.05
C VAL A 39 -10.67 -5.28 1.11
N GLY A 40 -9.68 -6.13 0.85
CA GLY A 40 -8.59 -6.38 1.78
C GLY A 40 -7.49 -5.30 1.61
N ILE A 41 -6.99 -4.76 2.69
CA ILE A 41 -5.88 -3.80 2.67
C ILE A 41 -4.74 -4.36 3.51
N ILE A 42 -3.57 -4.54 2.87
CA ILE A 42 -2.35 -4.98 3.53
C ILE A 42 -1.30 -3.87 3.48
N GLN A 43 -0.79 -3.48 4.64
CA GLN A 43 0.23 -2.45 4.80
C GLN A 43 1.40 -3.00 5.62
N ILE A 44 2.63 -2.76 5.15
CA ILE A 44 3.84 -3.29 5.83
C ILE A 44 4.03 -2.66 7.22
N VAL A 45 3.80 -1.37 7.35
CA VAL A 45 3.97 -0.60 8.60
C VAL A 45 3.16 0.70 8.53
N GLU A 46 2.76 1.23 9.66
CA GLU A 46 2.18 2.58 9.75
C GLU A 46 3.27 3.64 9.79
N HIS A 47 3.20 4.58 8.87
CA HIS A 47 3.89 5.87 8.90
C HIS A 47 3.13 6.87 8.01
N PRO A 48 3.35 8.19 8.18
CA PRO A 48 2.48 9.22 7.60
C PRO A 48 2.22 9.09 6.10
N ALA A 49 3.22 8.72 5.29
CA ALA A 49 3.05 8.60 3.84
C ALA A 49 2.12 7.43 3.46
N LEU A 50 2.35 6.23 4.03
CA LEU A 50 1.51 5.07 3.73
C LEU A 50 0.07 5.25 4.25
N ASP A 51 -0.10 5.88 5.41
CA ASP A 51 -1.42 6.19 5.96
C ASP A 51 -2.16 7.22 5.13
N ALA A 52 -1.44 8.21 4.57
CA ALA A 52 -1.99 9.17 3.62
C ALA A 52 -2.45 8.49 2.32
N ALA A 53 -1.66 7.55 1.78
CA ALA A 53 -2.03 6.78 0.59
C ALA A 53 -3.28 5.92 0.84
N ARG A 54 -3.34 5.21 1.98
CA ARG A 54 -4.53 4.45 2.38
C ARG A 54 -5.75 5.34 2.49
N LYS A 55 -5.62 6.48 3.17
CA LYS A 55 -6.72 7.44 3.32
C LYS A 55 -7.18 7.98 1.98
N GLY A 56 -6.27 8.39 1.11
CA GLY A 56 -6.61 8.88 -0.23
C GLY A 56 -7.39 7.85 -1.04
N PHE A 57 -6.99 6.59 -1.01
CA PHE A 57 -7.69 5.48 -1.67
C PHE A 57 -9.13 5.31 -1.14
N LEU A 58 -9.31 5.26 0.17
CA LEU A 58 -10.64 5.09 0.78
C LEU A 58 -11.55 6.30 0.52
N ASP A 59 -11.01 7.51 0.59
CA ASP A 59 -11.76 8.74 0.28
C ASP A 59 -12.22 8.76 -1.18
N GLU A 60 -11.39 8.28 -2.11
CA GLU A 60 -11.76 8.18 -3.53
C GLU A 60 -12.86 7.14 -3.76
N LEU A 61 -12.75 5.96 -3.14
CA LEU A 61 -13.82 4.96 -3.18
C LEU A 61 -15.14 5.55 -2.66
N ALA A 62 -15.09 6.30 -1.55
CA ALA A 62 -16.28 6.95 -0.99
C ALA A 62 -16.89 7.98 -1.96
N GLN A 63 -16.07 8.76 -2.69
CA GLN A 63 -16.52 9.68 -3.72
C GLN A 63 -17.18 8.95 -4.90
N LYS A 64 -16.70 7.76 -5.24
CA LYS A 64 -17.28 6.89 -6.27
C LYS A 64 -18.53 6.13 -5.79
N GLY A 65 -18.95 6.35 -4.54
CA GLY A 65 -20.16 5.76 -3.96
C GLY A 65 -19.94 4.45 -3.21
N TYR A 66 -18.71 3.99 -3.03
CA TYR A 66 -18.37 2.85 -2.19
C TYR A 66 -18.09 3.33 -0.77
N LYS A 67 -19.01 3.08 0.15
CA LYS A 67 -18.92 3.58 1.52
C LYS A 67 -18.81 2.43 2.52
N GLU A 68 -17.81 2.49 3.36
CA GLU A 68 -17.60 1.52 4.41
C GLU A 68 -18.81 1.44 5.34
N GLY A 69 -19.22 0.22 5.67
CA GLY A 69 -20.42 -0.04 6.48
C GLY A 69 -21.73 -0.07 5.69
N GLU A 70 -21.82 0.60 4.51
CA GLU A 70 -23.00 0.58 3.64
C GLU A 70 -22.89 -0.54 2.60
N ASN A 71 -22.06 -0.35 1.57
CA ASN A 71 -21.87 -1.26 0.44
C ASN A 71 -20.41 -1.66 0.22
N LEU A 72 -19.51 -1.25 1.12
CA LEU A 72 -18.10 -1.59 1.15
C LEU A 72 -17.77 -2.23 2.51
N GLU A 73 -17.05 -3.34 2.48
CA GLU A 73 -16.41 -3.96 3.63
C GLU A 73 -14.90 -3.84 3.46
N VAL A 74 -14.21 -3.27 4.45
CA VAL A 74 -12.77 -3.07 4.44
C VAL A 74 -12.14 -3.92 5.53
N ASP A 75 -11.22 -4.81 5.15
CA ASP A 75 -10.38 -5.56 6.07
C ASP A 75 -8.96 -5.00 6.00
N TYR A 76 -8.61 -4.14 6.95
CA TYR A 76 -7.29 -3.53 7.04
C TYR A 76 -6.39 -4.28 8.01
N GLN A 77 -5.21 -4.68 7.51
CA GLN A 77 -4.20 -5.41 8.25
C GLN A 77 -2.83 -4.71 8.13
N ASN A 78 -2.16 -4.54 9.29
CA ASN A 78 -0.83 -3.94 9.38
C ASN A 78 0.17 -4.97 9.90
N ALA A 79 1.25 -5.18 9.14
CA ALA A 79 2.28 -6.16 9.48
C ALA A 79 3.29 -5.67 10.53
N GLN A 80 3.24 -4.38 10.91
CA GLN A 80 4.11 -3.78 11.93
C GLN A 80 5.61 -3.96 11.62
N ASN A 81 5.95 -3.91 10.33
CA ASN A 81 7.30 -4.09 9.80
C ASN A 81 7.91 -5.48 10.07
N ASP A 82 7.07 -6.49 10.30
CA ASP A 82 7.47 -7.89 10.51
C ASP A 82 7.11 -8.72 9.28
N GLN A 83 8.12 -9.38 8.71
CA GLN A 83 7.97 -10.19 7.49
C GLN A 83 7.11 -11.46 7.72
N SER A 84 7.14 -12.02 8.92
CA SER A 84 6.34 -13.19 9.27
C SER A 84 4.86 -12.83 9.39
N ASN A 85 4.57 -11.68 10.04
CA ASN A 85 3.23 -11.13 10.08
C ASN A 85 2.73 -10.81 8.67
N LEU A 86 3.57 -10.19 7.84
CA LEU A 86 3.22 -9.84 6.47
C LEU A 86 2.79 -11.05 5.65
N GLN A 87 3.54 -12.15 5.71
CA GLN A 87 3.20 -13.40 5.03
C GLN A 87 1.91 -14.03 5.59
N THR A 88 1.71 -13.96 6.91
CA THR A 88 0.49 -14.48 7.56
C THR A 88 -0.74 -13.70 7.12
N ILE A 89 -0.67 -12.38 7.11
CA ILE A 89 -1.74 -11.48 6.65
C ILE A 89 -2.04 -11.73 5.17
N ALA A 90 -1.01 -11.81 4.33
CA ALA A 90 -1.21 -12.05 2.89
C ALA A 90 -1.95 -13.37 2.63
N ARG A 91 -1.58 -14.44 3.35
CA ARG A 91 -2.27 -15.73 3.26
C ARG A 91 -3.70 -15.66 3.76
N GLN A 92 -3.96 -14.95 4.85
CA GLN A 92 -5.29 -14.76 5.40
C GLN A 92 -6.19 -14.05 4.39
N LEU A 93 -5.78 -12.89 3.87
CA LEU A 93 -6.56 -12.12 2.91
C LEU A 93 -6.83 -12.90 1.61
N ALA A 94 -5.86 -13.73 1.16
CA ALA A 94 -6.06 -14.61 0.00
C ALA A 94 -7.16 -15.68 0.26
N GLN A 95 -7.27 -16.17 1.50
CA GLN A 95 -8.31 -17.16 1.89
C GLN A 95 -9.69 -16.52 2.11
N GLU A 96 -9.76 -15.27 2.49
CA GLU A 96 -11.00 -14.55 2.79
C GLU A 96 -11.82 -14.16 1.55
N LYS A 97 -11.32 -14.47 0.35
CA LYS A 97 -11.99 -14.22 -0.93
C LYS A 97 -12.42 -12.77 -1.10
N CYS A 98 -11.51 -11.83 -0.82
CA CYS A 98 -11.73 -10.42 -1.13
C CYS A 98 -12.00 -10.24 -2.63
N ASP A 99 -12.86 -9.29 -3.00
CA ASP A 99 -13.10 -8.92 -4.40
C ASP A 99 -11.89 -8.18 -4.98
N LEU A 100 -11.14 -7.49 -4.10
CA LEU A 100 -9.97 -6.67 -4.43
C LEU A 100 -9.03 -6.63 -3.24
N ILE A 101 -7.72 -6.61 -3.49
CA ILE A 101 -6.70 -6.32 -2.48
C ILE A 101 -6.03 -4.98 -2.83
N LEU A 102 -5.92 -4.09 -1.84
CA LEU A 102 -4.98 -2.97 -1.89
C LEU A 102 -3.71 -3.36 -1.13
N ALA A 103 -2.59 -3.43 -1.83
CA ALA A 103 -1.28 -3.67 -1.23
C ALA A 103 -0.49 -2.36 -1.18
N ILE A 104 -0.20 -1.89 0.03
CA ILE A 104 0.48 -0.63 0.29
C ILE A 104 1.94 -0.91 0.60
N ALA A 105 2.84 -0.33 -0.19
CA ALA A 105 4.27 -0.51 -0.24
C ALA A 105 4.74 -1.83 -0.91
N THR A 106 5.98 -1.81 -1.41
CA THR A 106 6.57 -2.92 -2.17
C THR A 106 6.56 -4.25 -1.43
N PRO A 107 6.94 -4.34 -0.13
CA PRO A 107 6.90 -5.61 0.59
C PRO A 107 5.49 -6.23 0.65
N SER A 108 4.47 -5.42 0.88
CA SER A 108 3.06 -5.86 0.91
C SER A 108 2.60 -6.40 -0.43
N ALA A 109 2.95 -5.70 -1.51
CA ALA A 109 2.61 -6.11 -2.87
C ALA A 109 3.27 -7.46 -3.22
N VAL A 110 4.55 -7.63 -2.88
CA VAL A 110 5.29 -8.90 -3.10
C VAL A 110 4.67 -10.03 -2.28
N ALA A 111 4.33 -9.81 -1.01
CA ALA A 111 3.70 -10.82 -0.18
C ALA A 111 2.36 -11.28 -0.78
N MET A 112 1.49 -10.35 -1.20
CA MET A 112 0.20 -10.68 -1.81
C MET A 112 0.33 -11.39 -3.15
N ALA A 113 1.23 -10.93 -4.03
CA ALA A 113 1.45 -11.55 -5.34
C ALA A 113 1.99 -12.98 -5.24
N ASN A 114 2.64 -13.35 -4.12
CA ASN A 114 3.07 -14.71 -3.86
C ASN A 114 1.94 -15.63 -3.37
N GLU A 115 0.88 -15.09 -2.79
CA GLU A 115 -0.23 -15.88 -2.22
C GLU A 115 -1.40 -16.05 -3.20
N THR A 116 -1.60 -15.14 -4.15
CA THR A 116 -2.70 -15.23 -5.12
C THR A 116 -2.35 -14.70 -6.50
N SER A 117 -2.79 -15.41 -7.53
CA SER A 117 -2.80 -14.96 -8.94
C SER A 117 -4.21 -14.70 -9.48
N GLU A 118 -5.24 -14.86 -8.65
CA GLU A 118 -6.65 -14.77 -9.04
C GLU A 118 -7.31 -13.50 -8.57
N ILE A 119 -7.11 -13.13 -7.28
CA ILE A 119 -7.69 -11.91 -6.72
C ILE A 119 -6.96 -10.69 -7.33
N PRO A 120 -7.67 -9.70 -7.86
CA PRO A 120 -7.06 -8.46 -8.34
C PRO A 120 -6.29 -7.75 -7.20
N ILE A 121 -5.07 -7.34 -7.48
CA ILE A 121 -4.22 -6.61 -6.53
C ILE A 121 -3.95 -5.21 -7.09
N LEU A 122 -4.48 -4.18 -6.44
CA LEU A 122 -4.06 -2.81 -6.63
C LEU A 122 -2.86 -2.52 -5.75
N VAL A 123 -1.87 -1.83 -6.32
CA VAL A 123 -0.68 -1.39 -5.57
C VAL A 123 -0.61 0.12 -5.50
N THR A 124 -0.19 0.63 -4.36
CA THR A 124 0.16 2.04 -4.15
C THR A 124 1.42 2.13 -3.31
N ALA A 125 2.17 3.22 -3.43
CA ALA A 125 3.47 3.37 -2.76
C ALA A 125 4.45 2.22 -3.11
N VAL A 126 4.45 1.80 -4.37
CA VAL A 126 5.37 0.78 -4.91
C VAL A 126 6.34 1.45 -5.87
N THR A 127 7.61 1.49 -5.51
CA THR A 127 8.63 2.27 -6.21
C THR A 127 8.86 1.78 -7.63
N ASP A 128 9.13 0.49 -7.83
CA ASP A 128 9.33 -0.13 -9.14
C ASP A 128 8.71 -1.53 -9.20
N PRO A 129 7.48 -1.64 -9.69
CA PRO A 129 6.79 -2.92 -9.74
C PRO A 129 7.44 -3.93 -10.70
N VAL A 130 8.24 -3.48 -11.67
CA VAL A 130 8.99 -4.38 -12.57
C VAL A 130 10.19 -4.98 -11.86
N SER A 131 11.00 -4.16 -11.19
CA SER A 131 12.13 -4.64 -10.37
C SER A 131 11.68 -5.52 -9.22
N ALA A 132 10.50 -5.24 -8.65
CA ALA A 132 9.86 -6.08 -7.63
C ALA A 132 9.22 -7.37 -8.19
N LYS A 133 9.28 -7.59 -9.52
CA LYS A 133 8.72 -8.76 -10.22
C LYS A 133 7.20 -8.92 -10.05
N LEU A 134 6.50 -7.84 -9.79
CA LEU A 134 5.05 -7.82 -9.65
C LEU A 134 4.36 -7.82 -11.00
N ILE A 135 4.96 -7.16 -11.98
CA ILE A 135 4.45 -7.03 -13.34
C ILE A 135 5.58 -7.24 -14.37
N LYS A 136 5.21 -7.56 -15.60
CA LYS A 136 6.18 -7.73 -16.71
C LYS A 136 6.69 -6.39 -17.25
N SER A 137 5.80 -5.42 -17.35
CA SER A 137 6.10 -4.03 -17.75
C SER A 137 4.94 -3.11 -17.35
N ASN A 138 5.20 -1.82 -17.20
CA ASN A 138 4.18 -0.82 -16.87
C ASN A 138 3.05 -0.75 -17.93
N ASN A 139 3.37 -0.94 -19.21
CA ASN A 139 2.39 -0.89 -20.30
C ASN A 139 1.58 -2.19 -20.45
N LYS A 140 2.13 -3.31 -19.99
CA LYS A 140 1.48 -4.64 -20.05
C LYS A 140 1.84 -5.42 -18.79
N PRO A 141 1.11 -5.21 -17.70
CA PRO A 141 1.38 -5.88 -16.43
C PRO A 141 1.49 -7.40 -16.57
N GLY A 142 0.52 -8.03 -17.22
CA GLY A 142 0.53 -9.48 -17.53
C GLY A 142 0.46 -10.38 -16.31
N THR A 143 -0.05 -9.86 -15.19
CA THR A 143 -0.34 -10.50 -13.92
C THR A 143 -1.68 -9.97 -13.40
N ASN A 144 -2.11 -10.40 -12.21
CA ASN A 144 -3.26 -9.84 -11.50
C ASN A 144 -2.95 -8.54 -10.73
N VAL A 145 -1.77 -7.94 -10.94
CA VAL A 145 -1.31 -6.73 -10.25
C VAL A 145 -1.37 -5.52 -11.18
N THR A 146 -1.94 -4.42 -10.71
CA THR A 146 -1.91 -3.10 -11.35
C THR A 146 -1.94 -2.00 -10.27
N GLY A 147 -1.81 -0.74 -10.65
CA GLY A 147 -1.89 0.39 -9.70
C GLY A 147 -0.94 1.53 -10.03
N THR A 148 -0.50 2.24 -9.01
CA THR A 148 0.36 3.43 -9.11
C THR A 148 1.76 3.18 -8.57
N THR A 149 2.73 3.96 -9.05
CA THR A 149 4.11 3.93 -8.56
C THR A 149 4.47 5.22 -7.85
N ASP A 150 5.37 5.14 -6.89
CA ASP A 150 5.93 6.27 -6.16
C ASP A 150 7.44 6.46 -6.44
N MET A 151 7.90 6.06 -7.61
CA MET A 151 9.30 6.28 -8.00
C MET A 151 9.64 7.77 -7.87
N ASN A 152 10.48 8.06 -6.90
CA ASN A 152 10.90 9.41 -6.57
C ASN A 152 12.08 9.89 -7.45
N PRO A 153 12.23 11.20 -7.66
CA PRO A 153 13.32 11.79 -8.43
C PRO A 153 14.62 11.84 -7.58
N VAL A 154 15.26 10.67 -7.39
CA VAL A 154 16.42 10.49 -6.50
C VAL A 154 17.58 11.45 -6.85
N LYS A 155 17.84 11.70 -8.15
CA LYS A 155 18.88 12.61 -8.60
C LYS A 155 18.60 14.05 -8.17
N GLU A 156 17.36 14.51 -8.29
CA GLU A 156 16.90 15.82 -7.85
C GLU A 156 16.97 15.97 -6.33
N GLN A 157 16.68 14.91 -5.60
CA GLN A 157 16.82 14.88 -4.14
C GLN A 157 18.29 14.98 -3.70
N LEU A 158 19.20 14.29 -4.37
CA LEU A 158 20.64 14.46 -4.14
C LEU A 158 21.13 15.85 -4.56
N LYS A 159 20.60 16.43 -5.65
CA LYS A 159 20.90 17.80 -6.05
C LYS A 159 20.42 18.79 -4.98
N LEU A 160 19.25 18.58 -4.39
CA LEU A 160 18.74 19.41 -3.31
C LEU A 160 19.73 19.49 -2.12
N ILE A 161 20.48 18.41 -1.84
CA ILE A 161 21.56 18.45 -0.84
C ILE A 161 22.61 19.49 -1.22
N LYS A 162 23.01 19.57 -2.50
CA LYS A 162 23.98 20.57 -2.96
C LYS A 162 23.44 21.99 -2.92
N ASP A 163 22.15 22.16 -3.19
CA ASP A 163 21.49 23.46 -3.15
C ASP A 163 21.40 24.00 -1.70
N ILE A 164 21.17 23.13 -0.72
CA ILE A 164 21.08 23.48 0.72
C ILE A 164 22.47 23.57 1.36
N VAL A 165 23.36 22.64 1.02
CA VAL A 165 24.73 22.54 1.54
C VAL A 165 25.72 22.55 0.37
N PRO A 166 26.06 23.74 -0.20
CA PRO A 166 26.84 23.83 -1.45
C PRO A 166 28.19 23.12 -1.41
N ASN A 167 28.81 23.03 -0.22
CA ASN A 167 30.11 22.38 -0.02
C ASN A 167 30.00 20.90 0.37
N ALA A 168 28.78 20.32 0.41
CA ALA A 168 28.61 18.91 0.71
C ALA A 168 29.34 18.02 -0.31
N LYS A 169 30.09 17.05 0.20
CA LYS A 169 30.79 16.03 -0.58
C LYS A 169 30.49 14.62 -0.11
N ARG A 170 30.05 14.45 1.14
CA ARG A 170 29.83 13.17 1.78
C ARG A 170 28.37 13.06 2.17
N VAL A 171 27.65 12.09 1.62
CA VAL A 171 26.24 11.84 1.92
C VAL A 171 26.10 10.45 2.53
N GLY A 172 25.48 10.38 3.70
CA GLY A 172 25.10 9.13 4.32
C GLY A 172 23.77 8.64 3.76
N ILE A 173 23.64 7.35 3.52
CA ILE A 173 22.35 6.71 3.18
C ILE A 173 22.10 5.62 4.20
N ILE A 174 20.91 5.64 4.83
CA ILE A 174 20.45 4.58 5.72
C ILE A 174 19.29 3.88 5.02
N TYR A 175 19.36 2.57 4.90
CA TYR A 175 18.30 1.81 4.21
C TYR A 175 18.26 0.35 4.64
N ASN A 176 17.09 -0.26 4.49
CA ASN A 176 16.91 -1.70 4.67
C ASN A 176 17.32 -2.44 3.39
N SER A 177 18.40 -3.22 3.47
CA SER A 177 18.92 -3.97 2.32
C SER A 177 18.03 -5.13 1.86
N SER A 178 16.98 -5.48 2.60
CA SER A 178 16.00 -6.50 2.19
C SER A 178 14.80 -5.90 1.43
N GLU A 179 14.66 -4.57 1.40
CA GLU A 179 13.60 -3.89 0.66
C GLU A 179 14.05 -3.57 -0.78
N VAL A 180 13.33 -4.12 -1.77
CA VAL A 180 13.63 -3.92 -3.20
C VAL A 180 13.49 -2.44 -3.60
N ASN A 181 12.45 -1.73 -3.08
CA ASN A 181 12.28 -0.29 -3.27
C ASN A 181 13.51 0.51 -2.86
N SER A 182 14.09 0.19 -1.71
CA SER A 182 15.29 0.86 -1.19
C SER A 182 16.52 0.55 -2.04
N GLN A 183 16.71 -0.72 -2.42
CA GLN A 183 17.83 -1.12 -3.28
C GLN A 183 17.82 -0.40 -4.63
N VAL A 184 16.64 -0.27 -5.26
CA VAL A 184 16.47 0.45 -6.55
C VAL A 184 16.88 1.91 -6.41
N GLN A 185 16.39 2.60 -5.38
CA GLN A 185 16.71 4.01 -5.15
C GLN A 185 18.18 4.24 -4.79
N VAL A 186 18.76 3.36 -3.97
CA VAL A 186 20.20 3.41 -3.64
C VAL A 186 21.07 3.22 -4.89
N LYS A 187 20.66 2.32 -5.81
CA LYS A 187 21.35 2.15 -7.10
C LYS A 187 21.28 3.43 -7.94
N ILE A 188 20.10 4.06 -8.04
CA ILE A 188 19.96 5.34 -8.76
C ILE A 188 20.81 6.43 -8.09
N ALA A 189 20.88 6.45 -6.76
CA ALA A 189 21.74 7.38 -6.03
C ALA A 189 23.23 7.15 -6.33
N ASP A 190 23.69 5.88 -6.39
CA ASP A 190 25.06 5.53 -6.75
C ASP A 190 25.43 6.01 -8.17
N GLU A 191 24.48 5.91 -9.10
CA GLU A 191 24.67 6.36 -10.48
C GLU A 191 24.69 7.89 -10.60
N ALA A 192 23.88 8.59 -9.81
CA ALA A 192 23.76 10.05 -9.85
C ALA A 192 24.86 10.79 -9.05
N ALA A 193 25.35 10.20 -7.96
CA ALA A 193 26.28 10.87 -7.04
C ALA A 193 27.56 11.39 -7.68
N PRO A 194 28.25 10.68 -8.61
CA PRO A 194 29.45 11.18 -9.28
C PRO A 194 29.21 12.45 -10.08
N GLU A 195 28.04 12.60 -10.73
CA GLU A 195 27.70 13.79 -11.50
C GLU A 195 27.53 15.04 -10.62
N LEU A 196 27.27 14.83 -9.33
CA LEU A 196 27.06 15.87 -8.32
C LEU A 196 28.29 16.10 -7.42
N ASP A 197 29.46 15.47 -7.74
CA ASP A 197 30.66 15.47 -6.87
C ASP A 197 30.31 15.03 -5.43
N LEU A 198 29.49 13.98 -5.29
CA LEU A 198 29.10 13.39 -4.00
C LEU A 198 29.70 12.00 -3.83
N LYS A 199 30.15 11.70 -2.63
CA LYS A 199 30.56 10.37 -2.18
C LYS A 199 29.54 9.82 -1.21
N LEU A 200 28.97 8.66 -1.53
CA LEU A 200 27.97 8.01 -0.70
C LEU A 200 28.62 7.09 0.36
N THR A 201 28.13 7.16 1.59
CA THR A 201 28.41 6.22 2.66
C THR A 201 27.10 5.50 3.00
N LYS A 202 27.02 4.23 2.65
CA LYS A 202 25.80 3.43 2.83
C LYS A 202 25.88 2.65 4.14
N VAL A 203 24.80 2.72 4.93
CA VAL A 203 24.61 1.95 6.15
C VAL A 203 23.31 1.18 6.04
N THR A 204 23.38 -0.12 6.17
CA THR A 204 22.20 -0.99 6.08
C THR A 204 21.66 -1.31 7.47
N VAL A 205 20.34 -1.50 7.53
CA VAL A 205 19.61 -1.96 8.71
C VAL A 205 18.74 -3.16 8.31
N THR A 206 18.44 -4.00 9.27
CA THR A 206 17.54 -5.16 9.12
C THR A 206 16.45 -5.18 10.18
N ALA A 207 16.56 -4.30 11.18
CA ALA A 207 15.58 -4.11 12.25
C ALA A 207 15.47 -2.62 12.62
N SER A 208 14.27 -2.19 13.02
CA SER A 208 14.00 -0.80 13.43
C SER A 208 14.88 -0.36 14.62
N SER A 209 15.26 -1.29 15.50
CA SER A 209 16.16 -1.04 16.62
C SER A 209 17.58 -0.63 16.22
N GLU A 210 18.00 -0.94 15.00
CA GLU A 210 19.34 -0.62 14.48
C GLU A 210 19.42 0.80 13.90
N VAL A 211 18.28 1.43 13.57
CA VAL A 211 18.21 2.70 12.84
C VAL A 211 18.94 3.82 13.57
N MET A 212 18.77 3.93 14.91
CA MET A 212 19.48 4.93 15.71
C MET A 212 21.00 4.74 15.65
N GLN A 213 21.48 3.50 15.78
CA GLN A 213 22.91 3.20 15.71
C GLN A 213 23.47 3.45 14.30
N ALA A 214 22.69 3.13 13.27
CA ALA A 214 23.05 3.43 11.89
C ALA A 214 23.24 4.94 11.67
N ALA A 215 22.31 5.77 12.16
CA ALA A 215 22.42 7.22 12.11
C ALA A 215 23.63 7.73 12.90
N GLN A 216 23.87 7.23 14.12
CA GLN A 216 25.04 7.57 14.93
C GLN A 216 26.35 7.25 14.23
N SER A 217 26.42 6.17 13.47
CA SER A 217 27.62 5.78 12.74
C SER A 217 28.02 6.77 11.64
N LEU A 218 27.09 7.61 11.19
CA LEU A 218 27.31 8.66 10.19
C LEU A 218 27.79 10.00 10.81
N ALA A 219 27.60 10.20 12.11
CA ALA A 219 27.97 11.43 12.79
C ALA A 219 29.46 11.76 12.60
N GLY A 220 29.77 13.01 12.22
CA GLY A 220 31.12 13.49 11.92
C GLY A 220 31.74 12.94 10.62
N ARG A 221 31.06 12.03 9.92
CA ARG A 221 31.58 11.37 8.72
C ARG A 221 30.91 11.87 7.44
N VAL A 222 29.72 12.47 7.55
CA VAL A 222 28.93 12.93 6.41
C VAL A 222 28.52 14.38 6.57
N ASP A 223 28.20 15.03 5.46
CA ASP A 223 27.79 16.43 5.38
C ASP A 223 26.25 16.55 5.30
N ALA A 224 25.57 15.47 4.90
CA ALA A 224 24.12 15.33 4.90
C ALA A 224 23.73 13.84 4.96
N ILE A 225 22.48 13.56 5.34
CA ILE A 225 21.88 12.23 5.28
C ILE A 225 20.78 12.26 4.21
N TYR A 226 20.75 11.27 3.33
CA TYR A 226 19.68 10.98 2.39
C TYR A 226 18.94 9.72 2.82
N LEU A 227 17.64 9.79 2.95
CA LEU A 227 16.75 8.66 3.23
C LEU A 227 15.87 8.40 2.01
N PRO A 228 16.04 7.26 1.31
CA PRO A 228 15.09 6.84 0.29
C PRO A 228 13.70 6.55 0.90
N THR A 229 12.71 6.20 0.09
CA THR A 229 11.42 5.70 0.57
C THR A 229 11.57 4.29 1.12
N ASP A 230 12.13 4.20 2.30
CA ASP A 230 12.45 2.99 3.05
C ASP A 230 11.49 2.83 4.21
N ASN A 231 10.62 1.81 4.17
CA ASN A 231 9.54 1.68 5.15
C ASN A 231 10.05 1.55 6.59
N MET A 232 11.14 0.81 6.79
CA MET A 232 11.71 0.59 8.12
C MET A 232 12.38 1.85 8.68
N VAL A 233 13.16 2.54 7.86
CA VAL A 233 13.88 3.75 8.28
C VAL A 233 12.91 4.89 8.51
N ILE A 234 11.94 5.08 7.62
CA ILE A 234 10.93 6.15 7.73
C ILE A 234 10.02 5.93 8.95
N SER A 235 9.61 4.70 9.23
CA SER A 235 8.83 4.41 10.45
C SER A 235 9.63 4.69 11.74
N SER A 236 10.96 4.78 11.64
CA SER A 236 11.88 5.09 12.73
C SER A 236 12.48 6.51 12.63
N MET A 237 11.83 7.41 11.86
CA MET A 237 12.34 8.74 11.50
C MET A 237 12.81 9.56 12.71
N ALA A 238 12.07 9.50 13.82
CA ALA A 238 12.43 10.22 15.07
C ALA A 238 13.84 9.86 15.56
N SER A 239 14.28 8.61 15.38
CA SER A 239 15.63 8.18 15.76
C SER A 239 16.71 8.80 14.88
N VAL A 240 16.45 8.92 13.58
CA VAL A 240 17.37 9.57 12.63
C VAL A 240 17.45 11.06 12.91
N VAL A 241 16.28 11.72 13.03
CA VAL A 241 16.17 13.17 13.27
C VAL A 241 16.91 13.57 14.55
N LYS A 242 16.68 12.84 15.66
CA LYS A 242 17.38 13.12 16.92
C LYS A 242 18.89 13.12 16.74
N VAL A 243 19.46 12.11 16.10
CA VAL A 243 20.92 12.03 15.88
C VAL A 243 21.38 13.14 14.94
N ALA A 244 20.63 13.44 13.90
CA ALA A 244 20.95 14.46 12.91
C ALA A 244 20.95 15.86 13.53
N GLU A 245 19.96 16.20 14.35
CA GLU A 245 19.88 17.48 15.09
C GLU A 245 21.03 17.63 16.09
N ASP A 246 21.28 16.59 16.90
CA ASP A 246 22.39 16.59 17.88
C ASP A 246 23.76 16.83 17.21
N ASN A 247 23.91 16.42 15.94
CA ASN A 247 25.16 16.55 15.16
C ASN A 247 25.07 17.61 14.05
N LYS A 248 23.98 18.37 13.93
CA LYS A 248 23.75 19.41 12.93
C LYS A 248 23.91 18.90 11.48
N ILE A 249 23.41 17.70 11.21
CA ILE A 249 23.46 17.06 9.89
C ILE A 249 22.08 17.23 9.24
N PRO A 250 21.96 17.92 8.09
CA PRO A 250 20.70 18.02 7.37
C PRO A 250 20.25 16.65 6.85
N VAL A 251 18.95 16.37 6.97
CA VAL A 251 18.31 15.14 6.46
C VAL A 251 17.43 15.50 5.27
N ILE A 252 17.70 14.92 4.13
CA ILE A 252 16.86 14.99 2.93
C ILE A 252 16.16 13.63 2.79
N SER A 253 14.84 13.65 2.65
CA SER A 253 14.02 12.44 2.55
C SER A 253 13.43 12.24 1.17
N GLY A 254 13.12 11.00 0.83
CA GLY A 254 12.38 10.62 -0.36
C GLY A 254 10.89 10.97 -0.29
N GLU A 255 10.35 11.28 0.89
CA GLU A 255 8.92 11.45 1.14
C GLU A 255 8.58 12.84 1.66
N SER A 256 7.45 13.41 1.18
CA SER A 256 6.97 14.73 1.62
C SER A 256 6.55 14.75 3.10
N GLU A 257 5.90 13.70 3.57
CA GLU A 257 5.41 13.55 4.93
C GLU A 257 6.54 13.50 5.96
N SER A 258 7.73 13.08 5.55
CA SER A 258 8.94 13.06 6.40
C SER A 258 9.41 14.45 6.83
N VAL A 259 9.05 15.52 6.07
CA VAL A 259 9.40 16.89 6.44
C VAL A 259 8.66 17.30 7.72
N ALA A 260 7.39 16.94 7.86
CA ALA A 260 6.64 17.14 9.09
C ALA A 260 7.20 16.33 10.28
N SER A 261 7.93 15.25 9.98
CA SER A 261 8.57 14.37 10.97
C SER A 261 10.02 14.76 11.27
N GLY A 262 10.53 15.90 10.73
CA GLY A 262 11.84 16.48 11.04
C GLY A 262 12.89 16.36 9.93
N ALA A 263 12.60 15.82 8.74
CA ALA A 263 13.47 16.00 7.58
C ALA A 263 13.51 17.48 7.19
N LEU A 264 14.67 17.94 6.73
CA LEU A 264 14.84 19.36 6.38
C LEU A 264 14.08 19.72 5.10
N ALA A 265 14.13 18.87 4.09
CA ALA A 265 13.49 19.09 2.81
C ALA A 265 13.36 17.80 2.00
N THR A 266 12.54 17.86 0.95
CA THR A 266 12.40 16.83 -0.06
C THR A 266 12.02 17.43 -1.43
N VAL A 267 12.19 16.64 -2.48
CA VAL A 267 11.44 16.72 -3.74
C VAL A 267 10.67 15.41 -3.82
N GLY A 268 9.42 15.43 -3.38
CA GLY A 268 8.65 14.20 -3.13
C GLY A 268 7.28 14.20 -3.80
N ILE A 269 6.55 13.13 -3.54
CA ILE A 269 5.22 12.83 -4.04
C ILE A 269 4.21 13.12 -2.91
N ASP A 270 3.03 13.58 -3.29
CA ASP A 270 1.87 13.69 -2.41
C ASP A 270 1.20 12.30 -2.31
N TYR A 271 1.42 11.60 -1.22
CA TYR A 271 0.92 10.24 -1.04
C TYR A 271 -0.59 10.15 -0.90
N TYR A 272 -1.25 11.20 -0.40
CA TYR A 272 -2.71 11.24 -0.38
C TYR A 272 -3.29 11.25 -1.81
N LYS A 273 -2.73 12.09 -2.69
CA LYS A 273 -3.13 12.11 -4.11
C LYS A 273 -2.76 10.82 -4.83
N LEU A 274 -1.63 10.21 -4.48
CA LEU A 274 -1.25 8.91 -5.01
C LEU A 274 -2.32 7.86 -4.68
N GLY A 275 -2.78 7.83 -3.42
CA GLY A 275 -3.87 6.97 -2.98
C GLY A 275 -5.17 7.23 -3.72
N GLN A 276 -5.56 8.51 -3.91
CA GLN A 276 -6.73 8.88 -4.70
C GLN A 276 -6.62 8.37 -6.15
N THR A 277 -5.46 8.57 -6.79
CA THR A 277 -5.22 8.05 -8.15
C THR A 277 -5.33 6.53 -8.22
N THR A 278 -4.95 5.83 -7.15
CA THR A 278 -5.10 4.36 -7.07
C THR A 278 -6.57 3.95 -6.94
N GLY A 279 -7.39 4.75 -6.27
CA GLY A 279 -8.82 4.51 -6.10
C GLY A 279 -9.67 4.85 -7.31
N ASP A 280 -9.17 5.72 -8.20
CA ASP A 280 -9.83 6.16 -9.43
C ASP A 280 -9.86 5.07 -10.50
#